data_c4869790f852e702afe47a9dc04cf3c3
#
_entry.id   c4869790f852e702afe47a9dc04cf3c3
#
_cell.length_a   1.000
_cell.length_b   1.000
_cell.length_c   1.000
_cell.angle_alpha   90.00
_cell.angle_beta   90.00
_cell.angle_gamma   90.00
#
_symmetry.space_group_name_H-M   'P 1'
#
loop_
_entity.id
_entity.type
_entity.pdbx_description
1 polymer ?
#
loop_
_entity_poly.entity_id
_entity_poly.type
_entity_poly.pdbx_seq_one_letter_code
_entity_poly.pdbx_strand_id
1 'polypeptide(L)'
;INLLKRAKALGDYLIVGVTTDSFDISRGKLNVQQSLMERIQAVKDTGLADEVIPEEYIGQKIDDIRRYHIDVFAIGSDWEGKFDYLKEYCEVVYLPRTANISSTKLRQENSGIRLGIIGYEPMVEKFIQESRYVGNVELSGIFQPPIKQEQLSDGLLLHEKKYAGSLTVYETLQELLDESDAVYVVTSPDKRAWYSQKALEQKKHVLCESPVALEKEGALFLTRLAKEKGCVFLEAIKTAYFMAFNR
;
A
#
# COMPACT_ATOMS: atom_id res chain seq x y z
N ILE A 1 6.22 18.62 -7.06
CA ILE A 1 6.87 19.79 -7.76
C ILE A 1 5.90 20.97 -7.85
N ASN A 2 4.66 20.83 -8.36
CA ASN A 2 3.76 21.97 -8.54
C ASN A 2 3.39 22.69 -7.21
N LEU A 3 3.22 21.94 -6.12
CA LEU A 3 2.99 22.54 -4.79
C LEU A 3 4.20 23.39 -4.37
N LEU A 4 5.43 22.88 -4.54
CA LEU A 4 6.64 23.62 -4.21
C LEU A 4 6.81 24.89 -5.05
N LYS A 5 6.50 24.83 -6.34
CA LYS A 5 6.52 26.04 -7.21
C LYS A 5 5.54 27.11 -6.72
N ARG A 6 4.33 26.72 -6.32
CA ARG A 6 3.34 27.64 -5.79
C ARG A 6 3.73 28.19 -4.42
N ALA A 7 4.30 27.34 -3.56
CA ALA A 7 4.82 27.76 -2.26
C ALA A 7 5.99 28.74 -2.43
N LYS A 8 6.95 28.47 -3.34
CA LYS A 8 8.09 29.35 -3.65
C LYS A 8 7.64 30.73 -4.15
N ALA A 9 6.50 30.80 -4.85
CA ALA A 9 5.94 32.06 -5.35
C ALA A 9 5.32 32.96 -4.26
N LEU A 10 5.21 32.46 -3.02
CA LEU A 10 4.67 33.24 -1.88
C LEU A 10 5.76 34.01 -1.12
N GLY A 11 7.04 33.75 -1.38
CA GLY A 11 8.12 34.39 -0.65
C GLY A 11 9.48 34.20 -1.29
N ASP A 12 10.47 34.90 -0.78
CA ASP A 12 11.83 34.93 -1.31
C ASP A 12 12.65 33.69 -0.89
N TYR A 13 12.30 33.10 0.26
CA TYR A 13 13.00 31.96 0.84
C TYR A 13 12.02 30.84 1.20
N LEU A 14 12.23 29.65 0.66
CA LEU A 14 11.37 28.47 0.88
C LEU A 14 12.06 27.44 1.75
N ILE A 15 11.51 27.21 2.95
CA ILE A 15 11.87 26.09 3.81
C ILE A 15 10.85 24.98 3.61
N VAL A 16 11.32 23.74 3.35
CA VAL A 16 10.45 22.58 3.17
C VAL A 16 10.64 21.59 4.31
N GLY A 17 9.59 21.36 5.09
CA GLY A 17 9.55 20.29 6.09
C GLY A 17 9.29 18.92 5.45
N VAL A 18 10.12 17.92 5.77
CA VAL A 18 9.97 16.53 5.36
C VAL A 18 9.81 15.67 6.60
N THR A 19 8.67 14.98 6.72
CA THR A 19 8.37 14.12 7.87
C THR A 19 9.39 12.98 8.00
N THR A 20 9.86 12.67 9.21
CA THR A 20 10.70 11.49 9.46
C THR A 20 9.90 10.19 9.35
N ASP A 21 10.59 9.09 9.11
CA ASP A 21 9.94 7.77 8.99
C ASP A 21 9.25 7.37 10.30
N SER A 22 9.87 7.67 11.46
CA SER A 22 9.30 7.45 12.78
C SER A 22 8.05 8.30 13.03
N PHE A 23 8.05 9.55 12.56
CA PHE A 23 6.89 10.43 12.68
C PHE A 23 5.74 10.00 11.76
N ASP A 24 6.05 9.58 10.53
CA ASP A 24 5.04 9.03 9.61
C ASP A 24 4.40 7.74 10.17
N ILE A 25 5.21 6.82 10.76
CA ILE A 25 4.73 5.61 11.43
C ILE A 25 3.81 5.98 12.63
N SER A 26 4.19 6.93 13.47
CA SER A 26 3.39 7.37 14.62
C SER A 26 2.01 7.94 14.21
N ARG A 27 1.90 8.43 12.97
CA ARG A 27 0.66 8.95 12.36
C ARG A 27 -0.11 7.91 11.55
N GLY A 28 0.32 6.63 11.60
CA GLY A 28 -0.34 5.52 10.92
C GLY A 28 0.02 5.37 9.44
N LYS A 29 1.06 6.05 8.95
CA LYS A 29 1.58 5.82 7.61
C LYS A 29 2.62 4.70 7.63
N LEU A 30 2.21 3.48 7.39
CA LEU A 30 3.06 2.30 7.49
C LEU A 30 3.95 2.03 6.26
N ASN A 31 3.77 2.76 5.15
CA ASN A 31 4.44 2.49 3.88
C ASN A 31 5.04 3.75 3.26
N VAL A 32 6.11 4.23 3.84
CA VAL A 32 6.97 5.22 3.20
C VAL A 32 7.92 4.47 2.27
N GLN A 33 7.68 4.53 0.96
CA GLN A 33 8.50 3.82 -0.05
C GLN A 33 9.92 4.38 -0.16
N GLN A 34 10.10 5.65 0.17
CA GLN A 34 11.37 6.34 0.14
C GLN A 34 11.79 6.67 1.56
N SER A 35 13.04 6.38 1.89
CA SER A 35 13.64 6.80 3.16
C SER A 35 13.61 8.33 3.33
N LEU A 36 13.74 8.82 4.55
CA LEU A 36 13.83 10.25 4.82
C LEU A 36 14.90 10.92 3.94
N MET A 37 16.06 10.28 3.79
CA MET A 37 17.17 10.84 3.00
C MET A 37 16.84 10.95 1.52
N GLU A 38 16.18 9.94 0.95
CA GLU A 38 15.72 9.97 -0.45
C GLU A 38 14.67 11.06 -0.66
N ARG A 39 13.75 11.24 0.27
CA ARG A 39 12.73 12.29 0.21
C ARG A 39 13.33 13.70 0.33
N ILE A 40 14.29 13.89 1.24
CA ILE A 40 15.06 15.14 1.36
C ILE A 40 15.81 15.42 0.06
N GLN A 41 16.50 14.42 -0.50
CA GLN A 41 17.26 14.58 -1.74
C GLN A 41 16.33 14.92 -2.91
N ALA A 42 15.19 14.24 -3.03
CA ALA A 42 14.20 14.52 -4.08
C ALA A 42 13.64 15.96 -4.00
N VAL A 43 13.49 16.53 -2.80
CA VAL A 43 13.09 17.93 -2.64
C VAL A 43 14.24 18.86 -3.07
N LYS A 44 15.49 18.59 -2.64
CA LYS A 44 16.66 19.37 -3.01
C LYS A 44 16.91 19.36 -4.53
N ASP A 45 16.74 18.23 -5.18
CA ASP A 45 16.92 18.06 -6.63
C ASP A 45 15.91 18.88 -7.46
N THR A 46 14.79 19.33 -6.85
CA THR A 46 13.88 20.25 -7.53
C THR A 46 14.47 21.63 -7.74
N GLY A 47 15.46 22.02 -6.98
CA GLY A 47 16.06 23.37 -6.96
C GLY A 47 15.11 24.47 -6.49
N LEU A 48 13.95 24.10 -5.90
CA LEU A 48 12.92 25.07 -5.47
C LEU A 48 13.04 25.41 -3.98
N ALA A 49 13.52 24.48 -3.15
CA ALA A 49 13.70 24.69 -1.73
C ALA A 49 15.08 25.30 -1.45
N ASP A 50 15.11 26.38 -0.68
CA ASP A 50 16.33 26.99 -0.20
C ASP A 50 16.88 26.22 1.00
N GLU A 51 15.98 25.67 1.84
CA GLU A 51 16.32 24.81 2.97
C GLU A 51 15.35 23.65 3.08
N VAL A 52 15.83 22.49 3.56
CA VAL A 52 15.00 21.30 3.82
C VAL A 52 15.26 20.81 5.23
N ILE A 53 14.24 20.78 6.05
CA ILE A 53 14.29 20.38 7.46
C ILE A 53 13.51 19.10 7.73
N PRO A 54 13.92 18.23 8.67
CA PRO A 54 13.13 17.09 9.10
C PRO A 54 11.97 17.57 10.00
N GLU A 55 10.82 16.92 9.87
CA GLU A 55 9.67 17.09 10.76
C GLU A 55 9.50 15.81 11.60
N GLU A 56 9.66 15.91 12.91
CA GLU A 56 9.82 14.76 13.82
C GLU A 56 8.66 14.58 14.79
N TYR A 57 7.89 15.64 15.11
CA TYR A 57 6.86 15.59 16.14
C TYR A 57 5.67 16.53 15.87
N ILE A 58 4.55 16.24 16.55
CA ILE A 58 3.35 17.09 16.53
C ILE A 58 3.66 18.41 17.26
N GLY A 59 3.39 19.54 16.61
CA GLY A 59 3.67 20.87 17.19
C GLY A 59 4.98 21.51 16.73
N GLN A 60 5.89 20.75 16.12
CA GLN A 60 7.15 21.29 15.58
C GLN A 60 6.93 22.49 14.66
N LYS A 61 5.81 22.56 13.95
CA LYS A 61 5.49 23.67 13.06
C LYS A 61 5.51 25.04 13.78
N ILE A 62 5.03 25.09 15.02
CA ILE A 62 5.09 26.34 15.81
C ILE A 62 6.52 26.69 16.16
N ASP A 63 7.31 25.68 16.56
CA ASP A 63 8.71 25.88 16.91
C ASP A 63 9.53 26.33 15.70
N ASP A 64 9.29 25.71 14.54
CA ASP A 64 9.95 26.08 13.28
C ASP A 64 9.54 27.49 12.80
N ILE A 65 8.25 27.83 12.87
CA ILE A 65 7.76 29.18 12.52
C ILE A 65 8.49 30.23 13.35
N ARG A 66 8.65 30.00 14.66
CA ARG A 66 9.35 30.92 15.56
C ARG A 66 10.85 30.95 15.29
N ARG A 67 11.47 29.77 15.10
CA ARG A 67 12.90 29.60 14.91
C ARG A 67 13.41 30.23 13.63
N TYR A 68 12.67 30.04 12.54
CA TYR A 68 13.06 30.50 11.21
C TYR A 68 12.36 31.83 10.82
N HIS A 69 11.56 32.41 11.72
CA HIS A 69 10.81 33.65 11.46
C HIS A 69 9.96 33.54 10.20
N ILE A 70 9.16 32.47 10.11
CA ILE A 70 8.32 32.19 8.94
C ILE A 70 7.14 33.15 8.87
N ASP A 71 7.02 33.87 7.77
CA ASP A 71 5.91 34.79 7.51
C ASP A 71 4.68 34.06 6.97
N VAL A 72 4.89 33.02 6.13
CA VAL A 72 3.82 32.27 5.43
C VAL A 72 4.00 30.79 5.60
N PHE A 73 3.00 30.10 6.16
CA PHE A 73 2.90 28.64 6.15
C PHE A 73 2.01 28.19 4.99
N ALA A 74 2.58 27.48 4.01
CA ALA A 74 1.87 27.00 2.84
C ALA A 74 1.65 25.48 2.87
N ILE A 75 0.44 25.01 2.64
CA ILE A 75 0.09 23.59 2.60
C ILE A 75 -1.00 23.33 1.55
N GLY A 76 -1.16 22.06 1.12
CA GLY A 76 -2.21 21.70 0.16
C GLY A 76 -3.63 21.88 0.71
N SER A 77 -4.58 22.25 -0.13
CA SER A 77 -5.99 22.47 0.24
C SER A 77 -6.70 21.23 0.80
N ASP A 78 -6.13 20.02 0.64
CA ASP A 78 -6.64 18.81 1.29
C ASP A 78 -6.60 18.90 2.84
N TRP A 79 -5.86 19.88 3.37
CA TRP A 79 -5.68 20.15 4.79
C TRP A 79 -6.42 21.41 5.27
N GLU A 80 -7.32 21.95 4.44
CA GLU A 80 -8.04 23.19 4.75
C GLU A 80 -8.67 23.15 6.15
N GLY A 81 -8.45 24.22 6.92
CA GLY A 81 -8.90 24.35 8.29
C GLY A 81 -8.08 23.61 9.36
N LYS A 82 -7.31 22.58 9.02
CA LYS A 82 -6.57 21.77 10.01
C LYS A 82 -5.35 22.48 10.59
N PHE A 83 -4.85 23.50 9.92
CA PHE A 83 -3.69 24.29 10.35
C PHE A 83 -4.04 25.72 10.72
N ASP A 84 -5.32 26.03 10.90
CA ASP A 84 -5.79 27.37 11.26
C ASP A 84 -5.25 27.85 12.61
N TYR A 85 -4.85 26.94 13.49
CA TYR A 85 -4.19 27.28 14.75
C TYR A 85 -2.82 27.96 14.56
N LEU A 86 -2.21 27.85 13.37
CA LEU A 86 -0.96 28.53 13.05
C LEU A 86 -1.15 30.00 12.68
N LYS A 87 -2.39 30.44 12.42
CA LYS A 87 -2.73 31.85 12.09
C LYS A 87 -2.36 32.85 13.20
N GLU A 88 -2.16 32.35 14.43
CA GLU A 88 -1.65 33.15 15.55
C GLU A 88 -0.16 33.48 15.41
N TYR A 89 0.56 32.75 14.54
CA TYR A 89 2.01 32.85 14.42
C TYR A 89 2.48 33.33 13.04
N CYS A 90 1.74 33.05 11.98
CA CYS A 90 2.07 33.42 10.61
C CYS A 90 0.84 33.42 9.71
N GLU A 91 0.97 33.89 8.48
CA GLU A 91 -0.08 33.71 7.47
C GLU A 91 -0.19 32.22 7.08
N VAL A 92 -1.42 31.69 6.98
CA VAL A 92 -1.66 30.29 6.56
C VAL A 92 -2.34 30.29 5.20
N VAL A 93 -1.66 29.73 4.20
CA VAL A 93 -2.12 29.65 2.81
C VAL A 93 -2.40 28.19 2.42
N TYR A 94 -3.64 27.91 2.05
CA TYR A 94 -4.05 26.61 1.51
C TYR A 94 -3.96 26.64 -0.02
N LEU A 95 -2.97 25.96 -0.56
CA LEU A 95 -2.68 25.95 -1.97
C LEU A 95 -3.61 24.98 -2.72
N PRO A 96 -4.25 25.41 -3.81
CA PRO A 96 -5.19 24.56 -4.54
C PRO A 96 -4.49 23.32 -5.10
N ARG A 97 -5.21 22.19 -5.11
CA ARG A 97 -4.73 20.94 -5.68
C ARG A 97 -4.48 21.10 -7.19
N THR A 98 -3.40 20.50 -7.69
CA THR A 98 -3.20 20.41 -9.14
C THR A 98 -4.21 19.44 -9.71
N ALA A 99 -5.10 19.90 -10.59
CA ALA A 99 -6.08 19.05 -11.26
C ALA A 99 -5.36 17.90 -12.00
N ASN A 100 -5.94 16.71 -11.96
CA ASN A 100 -5.45 15.50 -12.61
C ASN A 100 -4.13 14.90 -12.08
N ILE A 101 -3.57 15.38 -10.96
CA ILE A 101 -2.45 14.74 -10.30
C ILE A 101 -2.93 14.27 -8.92
N SER A 102 -3.20 12.98 -8.78
CA SER A 102 -3.37 12.34 -7.49
C SER A 102 -2.22 11.37 -7.26
N SER A 103 -1.79 11.22 -6.01
CA SER A 103 -0.83 10.17 -5.64
C SER A 103 -1.38 8.76 -5.99
N THR A 104 -2.69 8.61 -6.05
CA THR A 104 -3.37 7.41 -6.54
C THR A 104 -3.15 7.23 -8.04
N LYS A 105 -3.25 8.29 -8.85
CA LYS A 105 -3.05 8.24 -10.30
C LYS A 105 -1.58 8.03 -10.66
N LEU A 106 -0.64 8.66 -9.93
CA LEU A 106 0.79 8.41 -10.08
C LEU A 106 1.21 6.99 -9.64
N ARG A 107 0.48 6.38 -8.68
CA ARG A 107 0.65 4.96 -8.33
C ARG A 107 0.10 4.02 -9.40
N GLN A 108 -0.96 4.40 -10.10
CA GLN A 108 -1.52 3.66 -11.23
C GLN A 108 -0.64 3.76 -12.49
N GLU A 109 0.03 4.88 -12.70
CA GLU A 109 0.99 5.07 -13.81
C GLU A 109 2.33 4.36 -13.56
N ASN A 110 2.71 4.13 -12.31
CA ASN A 110 3.78 3.21 -11.90
C ASN A 110 3.14 1.84 -11.62
N SER A 111 2.88 1.08 -12.67
CA SER A 111 2.35 -0.29 -12.72
C SER A 111 2.35 -1.01 -11.35
N GLY A 112 1.38 -0.67 -10.51
CA GLY A 112 1.15 -1.40 -9.26
C GLY A 112 0.76 -2.85 -9.56
N ILE A 113 1.18 -3.78 -8.73
CA ILE A 113 0.81 -5.19 -8.85
C ILE A 113 -0.68 -5.31 -8.56
N ARG A 114 -1.46 -5.78 -9.53
CA ARG A 114 -2.85 -6.17 -9.33
C ARG A 114 -2.88 -7.54 -8.67
N LEU A 115 -3.30 -7.57 -7.41
CA LEU A 115 -3.31 -8.77 -6.58
C LEU A 115 -4.74 -9.31 -6.42
N GLY A 116 -5.00 -10.48 -6.99
CA GLY A 116 -6.23 -11.23 -6.79
C GLY A 116 -6.18 -12.13 -5.56
N ILE A 117 -7.32 -12.39 -4.94
CA ILE A 117 -7.42 -13.30 -3.78
C ILE A 117 -8.18 -14.55 -4.20
N ILE A 118 -7.59 -15.72 -3.94
CA ILE A 118 -8.22 -17.01 -4.20
C ILE A 118 -8.55 -17.69 -2.87
N GLY A 119 -9.84 -17.83 -2.58
CA GLY A 119 -10.32 -18.42 -1.35
C GLY A 119 -10.66 -17.40 -0.28
N TYR A 120 -11.11 -17.90 0.85
CA TYR A 120 -11.48 -17.10 1.99
C TYR A 120 -11.17 -17.83 3.31
N GLU A 121 -10.44 -17.13 4.17
CA GLU A 121 -10.22 -17.47 5.58
C GLU A 121 -10.38 -16.19 6.40
N PRO A 122 -10.66 -16.26 7.72
CA PRO A 122 -10.89 -15.06 8.55
C PRO A 122 -9.81 -14.00 8.47
N MET A 123 -8.57 -14.40 8.19
CA MET A 123 -7.43 -13.49 8.02
C MET A 123 -7.51 -12.63 6.76
N VAL A 124 -8.30 -13.02 5.75
CA VAL A 124 -8.46 -12.26 4.49
C VAL A 124 -9.04 -10.88 4.78
N GLU A 125 -9.94 -10.76 5.74
CA GLU A 125 -10.48 -9.44 6.15
C GLU A 125 -9.38 -8.48 6.57
N LYS A 126 -8.51 -8.96 7.47
CA LYS A 126 -7.38 -8.16 7.92
C LYS A 126 -6.42 -7.86 6.78
N PHE A 127 -6.16 -8.83 5.92
CA PHE A 127 -5.31 -8.64 4.74
C PHE A 127 -5.86 -7.55 3.81
N ILE A 128 -7.17 -7.56 3.52
CA ILE A 128 -7.83 -6.52 2.70
C ILE A 128 -7.75 -5.14 3.36
N GLN A 129 -7.90 -5.07 4.68
CA GLN A 129 -7.76 -3.80 5.41
C GLN A 129 -6.33 -3.28 5.36
N GLU A 130 -5.35 -4.13 5.62
CA GLU A 130 -3.93 -3.78 5.67
C GLU A 130 -3.35 -3.51 4.27
N SER A 131 -3.83 -4.18 3.21
CA SER A 131 -3.37 -3.96 1.84
C SER A 131 -3.56 -2.51 1.36
N ARG A 132 -4.52 -1.78 1.93
CA ARG A 132 -4.75 -0.35 1.63
C ARG A 132 -3.57 0.53 2.01
N TYR A 133 -2.74 0.06 2.93
CA TYR A 133 -1.54 0.75 3.39
C TYR A 133 -0.27 0.30 2.65
N VAL A 134 -0.37 -0.72 1.78
CA VAL A 134 0.77 -1.19 0.97
C VAL A 134 0.82 -0.39 -0.33
N GLY A 135 1.93 0.31 -0.57
CA GLY A 135 2.14 1.01 -1.84
C GLY A 135 2.38 0.02 -2.98
N ASN A 136 1.98 0.40 -4.20
CA ASN A 136 2.17 -0.38 -5.43
C ASN A 136 1.47 -1.75 -5.46
N VAL A 137 0.49 -1.99 -4.59
CA VAL A 137 -0.40 -3.14 -4.64
C VAL A 137 -1.83 -2.66 -4.69
N GLU A 138 -2.59 -3.13 -5.66
CA GLU A 138 -4.03 -2.90 -5.79
C GLU A 138 -4.74 -4.25 -5.78
N LEU A 139 -5.79 -4.39 -4.97
CA LEU A 139 -6.59 -5.61 -4.98
C LEU A 139 -7.50 -5.59 -6.21
N SER A 140 -7.29 -6.54 -7.14
CA SER A 140 -8.15 -6.71 -8.32
C SER A 140 -9.50 -7.31 -7.97
N GLY A 141 -9.57 -8.19 -6.99
CA GLY A 141 -10.80 -8.80 -6.52
C GLY A 141 -10.58 -10.12 -5.80
N ILE A 142 -11.65 -10.85 -5.61
CA ILE A 142 -11.68 -12.14 -4.92
C ILE A 142 -12.46 -13.19 -5.74
N PHE A 143 -11.91 -14.39 -5.82
CA PHE A 143 -12.60 -15.58 -6.29
C PHE A 143 -12.74 -16.56 -5.12
N GLN A 144 -13.96 -16.98 -4.82
CA GLN A 144 -14.23 -17.97 -3.80
C GLN A 144 -14.52 -19.32 -4.44
N PRO A 145 -13.65 -20.33 -4.23
CA PRO A 145 -13.89 -21.66 -4.71
C PRO A 145 -15.22 -22.23 -4.17
N PRO A 146 -15.99 -22.99 -4.98
CA PRO A 146 -17.22 -23.61 -4.51
C PRO A 146 -16.93 -24.53 -3.32
N ILE A 147 -17.67 -24.33 -2.23
CA ILE A 147 -17.61 -25.11 -1.00
C ILE A 147 -18.65 -26.21 -1.11
N LYS A 148 -18.29 -27.44 -0.75
CA LYS A 148 -19.29 -28.51 -0.64
C LYS A 148 -20.32 -28.11 0.42
N GLN A 149 -21.62 -28.32 0.11
CA GLN A 149 -22.76 -27.92 0.95
C GLN A 149 -22.69 -28.38 2.42
N GLU A 150 -21.94 -29.43 2.70
CA GLU A 150 -21.72 -29.99 4.04
C GLU A 150 -20.77 -29.15 4.93
N GLN A 151 -20.09 -28.15 4.38
CA GLN A 151 -19.13 -27.29 5.08
C GLN A 151 -19.61 -25.84 5.26
N LEU A 152 -20.85 -25.57 4.87
CA LEU A 152 -21.48 -24.26 5.05
C LEU A 152 -21.90 -24.07 6.51
N SER A 153 -21.01 -23.51 7.31
CA SER A 153 -21.44 -22.88 8.56
C SER A 153 -22.11 -21.54 8.21
N ASP A 154 -23.20 -21.20 8.90
CA ASP A 154 -24.04 -20.01 8.66
C ASP A 154 -23.26 -18.68 8.60
N GLY A 155 -22.01 -18.67 9.07
CA GLY A 155 -21.12 -17.51 9.00
C GLY A 155 -20.57 -17.18 7.61
N LEU A 156 -20.45 -18.17 6.69
CA LEU A 156 -19.80 -17.96 5.38
C LEU A 156 -20.68 -17.16 4.41
N LEU A 157 -22.00 -17.38 4.43
CA LEU A 157 -22.97 -16.64 3.60
C LEU A 157 -23.08 -15.16 3.97
N LEU A 158 -22.75 -14.80 5.23
CA LEU A 158 -22.73 -13.41 5.69
C LEU A 158 -21.52 -12.64 5.14
N HIS A 159 -20.44 -13.34 4.78
CA HIS A 159 -19.22 -12.73 4.28
C HIS A 159 -19.34 -12.26 2.81
N GLU A 160 -20.05 -12.99 1.95
CA GLU A 160 -20.31 -12.56 0.56
C GLU A 160 -20.97 -11.16 0.50
N LYS A 161 -21.88 -10.86 1.43
CA LYS A 161 -22.55 -9.55 1.51
C LYS A 161 -21.70 -8.43 2.09
N LYS A 162 -20.70 -8.75 2.91
CA LYS A 162 -19.91 -7.76 3.66
C LYS A 162 -18.81 -7.10 2.79
N TYR A 163 -18.31 -7.81 1.77
CA TYR A 163 -17.28 -7.32 0.85
C TYR A 163 -17.84 -6.74 -0.45
N ALA A 164 -19.09 -6.98 -0.79
CA ALA A 164 -19.76 -6.49 -1.98
C ALA A 164 -19.73 -4.96 -2.18
N GLY A 165 -19.24 -4.21 -1.19
CA GLY A 165 -19.09 -2.75 -1.27
C GLY A 165 -17.68 -2.25 -1.59
N SER A 166 -16.62 -3.10 -1.56
CA SER A 166 -15.24 -2.64 -1.68
C SER A 166 -14.33 -3.47 -2.59
N LEU A 167 -14.72 -4.68 -2.96
CA LEU A 167 -13.91 -5.58 -3.78
C LEU A 167 -14.79 -6.28 -4.83
N THR A 168 -14.28 -6.44 -6.05
CA THR A 168 -14.95 -7.24 -7.09
C THR A 168 -14.91 -8.70 -6.71
N VAL A 169 -16.09 -9.36 -6.77
CA VAL A 169 -16.21 -10.81 -6.58
C VAL A 169 -16.36 -11.45 -7.96
N TYR A 170 -15.42 -12.33 -8.32
CA TYR A 170 -15.41 -13.03 -9.60
C TYR A 170 -16.12 -14.38 -9.50
N GLU A 171 -16.90 -14.72 -10.51
CA GLU A 171 -17.62 -15.99 -10.56
C GLU A 171 -16.70 -17.16 -10.93
N THR A 172 -15.64 -16.89 -11.70
CA THR A 172 -14.69 -17.91 -12.15
C THR A 172 -13.26 -17.54 -11.77
N LEU A 173 -12.42 -18.57 -11.59
CA LEU A 173 -11.00 -18.41 -11.39
C LEU A 173 -10.35 -17.68 -12.57
N GLN A 174 -10.80 -17.97 -13.79
CA GLN A 174 -10.23 -17.39 -15.00
C GLN A 174 -10.41 -15.87 -15.02
N GLU A 175 -11.59 -15.36 -14.72
CA GLU A 175 -11.85 -13.91 -14.64
C GLU A 175 -10.91 -13.21 -13.64
N LEU A 176 -10.72 -13.79 -12.45
CA LEU A 176 -9.78 -13.24 -11.47
C LEU A 176 -8.36 -13.22 -12.02
N LEU A 177 -7.91 -14.33 -12.65
CA LEU A 177 -6.55 -14.41 -13.19
C LEU A 177 -6.31 -13.42 -14.32
N ASP A 178 -7.29 -13.20 -15.21
CA ASP A 178 -7.17 -12.24 -16.30
C ASP A 178 -6.95 -10.80 -15.80
N GLU A 179 -7.59 -10.46 -14.68
CA GLU A 179 -7.51 -9.13 -14.07
C GLU A 179 -6.38 -8.97 -13.03
N SER A 180 -5.55 -10.00 -12.84
CA SER A 180 -4.50 -10.01 -11.82
C SER A 180 -3.11 -10.22 -12.42
N ASP A 181 -2.09 -9.62 -11.80
CA ASP A 181 -0.68 -9.87 -12.08
C ASP A 181 -0.09 -10.89 -11.10
N ALA A 182 -0.65 -10.90 -9.90
CA ALA A 182 -0.32 -11.84 -8.81
C ALA A 182 -1.59 -12.32 -8.11
N VAL A 183 -1.50 -13.46 -7.44
CA VAL A 183 -2.60 -13.96 -6.60
C VAL A 183 -2.13 -14.35 -5.22
N TYR A 184 -2.99 -14.10 -4.23
CA TYR A 184 -2.85 -14.61 -2.87
C TYR A 184 -3.78 -15.81 -2.68
N VAL A 185 -3.19 -17.00 -2.50
CA VAL A 185 -3.94 -18.26 -2.37
C VAL A 185 -4.19 -18.55 -0.90
N VAL A 186 -5.46 -18.48 -0.50
CA VAL A 186 -5.95 -18.63 0.88
C VAL A 186 -7.10 -19.64 0.90
N THR A 187 -6.83 -20.84 0.45
CA THR A 187 -7.79 -21.95 0.44
C THR A 187 -7.42 -22.98 1.49
N SER A 188 -8.25 -24.02 1.64
CA SER A 188 -7.89 -25.19 2.44
C SER A 188 -6.59 -25.81 1.93
N PRO A 189 -5.74 -26.37 2.82
CA PRO A 189 -4.40 -26.86 2.47
C PRO A 189 -4.35 -27.86 1.32
N ASP A 190 -5.38 -28.68 1.17
CA ASP A 190 -5.54 -29.70 0.10
C ASP A 190 -5.71 -29.08 -1.29
N LYS A 191 -6.19 -27.83 -1.38
CA LYS A 191 -6.46 -27.14 -2.65
C LYS A 191 -5.37 -26.12 -3.03
N ARG A 192 -4.52 -25.71 -2.10
CA ARG A 192 -3.51 -24.65 -2.31
C ARG A 192 -2.59 -24.95 -3.48
N ALA A 193 -2.06 -26.15 -3.55
CA ALA A 193 -1.16 -26.55 -4.62
C ALA A 193 -1.83 -26.46 -6.00
N TRP A 194 -3.08 -26.87 -6.11
CA TRP A 194 -3.82 -26.83 -7.38
C TRP A 194 -4.06 -25.38 -7.85
N TYR A 195 -4.53 -24.49 -6.97
CA TYR A 195 -4.74 -23.07 -7.34
C TYR A 195 -3.45 -22.35 -7.65
N SER A 196 -2.37 -22.62 -6.88
CA SER A 196 -1.04 -22.09 -7.16
C SER A 196 -0.52 -22.53 -8.52
N GLN A 197 -0.69 -23.82 -8.86
CA GLN A 197 -0.32 -24.34 -10.16
C GLN A 197 -1.08 -23.63 -11.29
N LYS A 198 -2.42 -23.47 -11.17
CA LYS A 198 -3.23 -22.81 -12.19
C LYS A 198 -2.81 -21.35 -12.43
N ALA A 199 -2.46 -20.63 -11.39
CA ALA A 199 -1.96 -19.27 -11.49
C ALA A 199 -0.58 -19.22 -12.17
N LEU A 200 0.35 -20.08 -11.75
CA LEU A 200 1.70 -20.15 -12.34
C LEU A 200 1.68 -20.56 -13.81
N GLU A 201 0.81 -21.51 -14.20
CA GLU A 201 0.61 -21.92 -15.60
C GLU A 201 0.24 -20.71 -16.49
N GLN A 202 -0.52 -19.75 -15.95
CA GLN A 202 -0.90 -18.51 -16.62
C GLN A 202 0.06 -17.34 -16.35
N LYS A 203 1.27 -17.63 -15.90
CA LYS A 203 2.33 -16.65 -15.63
C LYS A 203 1.95 -15.58 -14.61
N LYS A 204 1.10 -15.94 -13.63
CA LYS A 204 0.81 -15.06 -12.50
C LYS A 204 1.76 -15.36 -11.35
N HIS A 205 2.21 -14.30 -10.64
CA HIS A 205 2.96 -14.47 -9.40
C HIS A 205 2.06 -15.01 -8.32
N VAL A 206 2.61 -15.78 -7.37
CA VAL A 206 1.81 -16.44 -6.33
C VAL A 206 2.40 -16.19 -4.95
N LEU A 207 1.58 -15.66 -4.05
CA LEU A 207 1.74 -15.73 -2.61
C LEU A 207 0.76 -16.81 -2.11
N CYS A 208 1.22 -17.83 -1.41
CA CYS A 208 0.37 -18.91 -0.93
C CYS A 208 0.49 -19.09 0.57
N GLU A 209 -0.64 -19.26 1.27
CA GLU A 209 -0.63 -19.59 2.70
C GLU A 209 0.10 -20.91 2.99
N SER A 210 0.68 -20.95 4.17
CA SER A 210 1.42 -22.14 4.66
C SER A 210 0.47 -23.21 5.21
N PRO A 211 0.72 -24.51 4.90
CA PRO A 211 1.69 -25.03 3.94
C PRO A 211 1.24 -24.86 2.49
N VAL A 212 2.18 -24.61 1.57
CA VAL A 212 1.87 -24.43 0.13
C VAL A 212 1.40 -25.72 -0.56
N ALA A 213 1.77 -26.86 -0.01
CA ALA A 213 1.36 -28.19 -0.43
C ALA A 213 1.45 -29.16 0.76
N LEU A 214 0.66 -30.23 0.73
CA LEU A 214 0.67 -31.26 1.76
C LEU A 214 1.88 -32.21 1.63
N GLU A 215 2.37 -32.37 0.40
CA GLU A 215 3.49 -33.26 0.07
C GLU A 215 4.68 -32.45 -0.43
N LYS A 216 5.89 -32.90 -0.05
CA LYS A 216 7.16 -32.26 -0.44
C LYS A 216 7.31 -32.14 -1.95
N GLU A 217 6.91 -33.19 -2.68
CA GLU A 217 6.97 -33.27 -4.14
C GLU A 217 6.12 -32.19 -4.78
N GLY A 218 4.94 -31.87 -4.22
CA GLY A 218 4.07 -30.79 -4.66
C GLY A 218 4.72 -29.43 -4.51
N ALA A 219 5.34 -29.15 -3.37
CA ALA A 219 6.06 -27.89 -3.14
C ALA A 219 7.26 -27.73 -4.10
N LEU A 220 8.03 -28.79 -4.31
CA LEU A 220 9.15 -28.80 -5.26
C LEU A 220 8.68 -28.61 -6.72
N PHE A 221 7.55 -29.21 -7.07
CA PHE A 221 6.93 -29.03 -8.39
C PHE A 221 6.55 -27.56 -8.63
N LEU A 222 5.82 -26.93 -7.69
CA LEU A 222 5.41 -25.53 -7.79
C LEU A 222 6.62 -24.59 -7.90
N THR A 223 7.67 -24.84 -7.12
CA THR A 223 8.91 -24.04 -7.17
C THR A 223 9.58 -24.13 -8.55
N ARG A 224 9.63 -25.33 -9.15
CA ARG A 224 10.18 -25.52 -10.49
C ARG A 224 9.33 -24.87 -11.56
N LEU A 225 8.01 -25.03 -11.46
CA LEU A 225 7.05 -24.41 -12.38
C LEU A 225 7.15 -22.88 -12.35
N ALA A 226 7.23 -22.29 -11.16
CA ALA A 226 7.42 -20.85 -11.01
C ALA A 226 8.68 -20.35 -11.72
N LYS A 227 9.81 -21.07 -11.52
CA LYS A 227 11.08 -20.75 -12.20
C LYS A 227 10.97 -20.89 -13.71
N GLU A 228 10.32 -21.93 -14.22
CA GLU A 228 10.09 -22.16 -15.65
C GLU A 228 9.25 -21.05 -16.28
N LYS A 229 8.20 -20.57 -15.56
CA LYS A 229 7.30 -19.54 -16.05
C LYS A 229 7.82 -18.10 -15.80
N GLY A 230 8.96 -17.95 -15.13
CA GLY A 230 9.50 -16.63 -14.76
C GLY A 230 8.66 -15.92 -13.70
N CYS A 231 7.98 -16.67 -12.85
CA CYS A 231 7.11 -16.15 -11.80
C CYS A 231 7.78 -16.20 -10.43
N VAL A 232 7.35 -15.28 -9.55
CA VAL A 232 7.63 -15.34 -8.12
C VAL A 232 6.61 -16.27 -7.48
N PHE A 233 7.10 -17.22 -6.65
CA PHE A 233 6.28 -18.09 -5.82
C PHE A 233 6.77 -18.01 -4.38
N LEU A 234 5.93 -17.51 -3.48
CA LEU A 234 6.26 -17.28 -2.08
C LEU A 234 5.26 -18.00 -1.17
N GLU A 235 5.78 -18.58 -0.10
CA GLU A 235 4.98 -19.04 1.02
C GLU A 235 4.79 -17.93 2.05
N ALA A 236 3.55 -17.71 2.50
CA ALA A 236 3.19 -16.67 3.46
C ALA A 236 3.60 -17.09 4.90
N ILE A 237 4.90 -17.20 5.14
CA ILE A 237 5.45 -17.49 6.47
C ILE A 237 5.54 -16.22 7.28
N LYS A 238 4.48 -15.86 8.01
CA LYS A 238 4.37 -14.61 8.77
C LYS A 238 5.52 -14.40 9.76
N THR A 239 5.96 -15.46 10.42
CA THR A 239 7.03 -15.42 11.41
C THR A 239 8.38 -15.00 10.82
N ALA A 240 8.62 -15.25 9.53
CA ALA A 240 9.86 -14.85 8.85
C ALA A 240 10.03 -13.31 8.78
N TYR A 241 8.95 -12.55 8.96
CA TYR A 241 8.94 -11.10 8.88
C TYR A 241 8.81 -10.41 10.23
N PHE A 242 8.73 -11.15 11.34
CA PHE A 242 8.74 -10.56 12.67
C PHE A 242 10.16 -10.11 13.05
N MET A 243 10.27 -8.91 13.61
CA MET A 243 11.56 -8.34 14.05
C MET A 243 12.35 -9.25 15.00
N ALA A 244 11.69 -10.15 15.74
CA ALA A 244 12.33 -11.12 16.62
C ALA A 244 13.19 -12.17 15.88
N PHE A 245 12.94 -12.41 14.59
CA PHE A 245 13.67 -13.38 13.75
C PHE A 245 14.72 -12.73 12.84
N ASN A 246 14.74 -11.40 12.75
CA ASN A 246 15.70 -10.64 11.93
C ASN A 246 16.90 -10.11 12.75
N ARG A 247 17.27 -10.79 13.83
CA ARG A 247 18.47 -10.50 14.63
C ARG A 247 19.64 -11.39 14.27
#